data_e5263bcdf36699bad37c944e5665aad9
#
_entry.id   e5263bcdf36699bad37c944e5665aad9
#
_cell.length_a   1.000
_cell.length_b   1.000
_cell.length_c   1.000
_cell.angle_alpha   90.00
_cell.angle_beta   90.00
_cell.angle_gamma   90.00
#
_symmetry.space_group_name_H-M   'P 1'
#
loop_
_entity.id
_entity.type
_entity.pdbx_description
1 polymer ?
#
loop_
_entity_poly.entity_id
_entity_poly.type
_entity_poly.pdbx_seq_one_letter_code
_entity_poly.pdbx_strand_id
1 'polypeptide(L)' 'MTAAVVATYNDVTTLKNVEDDLRSTGIPMEEIRVDSDNFKVRVTIPNATKAEVVEILKRHKPAEVH' A
#
# COMPACT_ATOMS: atom_id res chain seq x y z
N MET A 1 -12.99 -1.70 -13.54
CA MET A 1 -13.32 -1.38 -12.16
C MET A 1 -12.07 -1.20 -11.34
N THR A 2 -12.10 -0.30 -10.36
CA THR A 2 -10.98 -0.06 -9.46
C THR A 2 -11.28 -0.64 -8.09
N ALA A 3 -10.21 -0.95 -7.36
CA ALA A 3 -10.28 -1.40 -5.98
C ALA A 3 -9.38 -0.53 -5.13
N ALA A 4 -9.73 -0.34 -3.88
CA ALA A 4 -8.90 0.35 -2.92
C ALA A 4 -8.45 -0.64 -1.85
N VAL A 5 -7.16 -0.65 -1.56
CA VAL A 5 -6.58 -1.49 -0.51
C VAL A 5 -5.93 -0.58 0.51
N VAL A 6 -6.23 -0.79 1.77
CA VAL A 6 -5.66 0.00 2.87
C VAL A 6 -4.90 -0.93 3.80
N ALA A 7 -3.65 -0.58 4.08
CA ALA A 7 -2.83 -1.30 5.04
C ALA A 7 -2.42 -0.37 6.17
N THR A 8 -2.46 -0.87 7.39
CA THR A 8 -2.06 -0.11 8.58
C THR A 8 -0.77 -0.71 9.13
N TYR A 9 0.17 0.14 9.46
CA TYR A 9 1.48 -0.26 9.98
C TYR A 9 1.73 0.38 11.36
N ASN A 10 2.86 0.05 11.95
CA ASN A 10 3.22 0.54 13.30
C ASN A 10 4.40 1.50 13.28
N ASP A 11 4.93 1.83 12.11
CA ASP A 11 6.18 2.57 11.98
C ASP A 11 6.16 3.41 10.71
N VAL A 12 6.57 4.68 10.83
CA VAL A 12 6.64 5.61 9.69
C VAL A 12 7.67 5.14 8.66
N THR A 13 8.79 4.59 9.11
CA THR A 13 9.80 4.07 8.20
C THR A 13 9.25 2.96 7.32
N THR A 14 8.40 2.11 7.89
CA THR A 14 7.75 1.04 7.13
C THR A 14 6.84 1.62 6.05
N LEU A 15 6.12 2.70 6.35
CA LEU A 15 5.25 3.36 5.37
C LEU A 15 6.04 3.78 4.13
N LYS A 16 7.21 4.38 4.35
CA LYS A 16 8.06 4.81 3.26
C LYS A 16 8.58 3.63 2.45
N ASN A 17 8.99 2.57 3.12
CA ASN A 17 9.47 1.36 2.45
C ASN A 17 8.38 0.72 1.60
N VAL A 18 7.16 0.69 2.09
CA VAL A 18 6.00 0.18 1.36
C VAL A 18 5.75 1.03 0.11
N GLU A 19 5.77 2.36 0.27
CA GLU A 19 5.59 3.27 -0.86
C GLU A 19 6.64 3.02 -1.93
N ASP A 20 7.90 2.91 -1.53
CA ASP A 20 9.01 2.68 -2.46
C ASP A 20 8.84 1.35 -3.20
N ASP A 21 8.41 0.31 -2.48
CA ASP A 21 8.19 -1.01 -3.06
C ASP A 21 7.05 -0.97 -4.09
N LEU A 22 5.95 -0.31 -3.76
CA LEU A 22 4.82 -0.17 -4.68
C LEU A 22 5.22 0.60 -5.93
N ARG A 23 5.99 1.66 -5.78
CA ARG A 23 6.47 2.44 -6.93
C ARG A 23 7.40 1.63 -7.81
N SER A 24 8.27 0.84 -7.21
CA SER A 24 9.18 -0.05 -7.96
C SER A 24 8.43 -1.10 -8.78
N THR A 25 7.26 -1.49 -8.32
CA THR A 25 6.40 -2.44 -9.02
C THR A 25 5.72 -1.82 -10.24
N GLY A 26 5.70 -0.47 -10.30
CA GLY A 26 5.11 0.24 -11.44
C GLY A 26 3.79 0.92 -11.12
N ILE A 27 3.40 0.99 -9.85
CA ILE A 27 2.17 1.67 -9.46
C ILE A 27 2.42 3.17 -9.45
N PRO A 28 1.61 3.97 -10.16
CA PRO A 28 1.79 5.42 -10.20
C PRO A 28 1.66 6.03 -8.81
N MET A 29 2.49 7.04 -8.54
CA MET A 29 2.47 7.75 -7.25
C MET A 29 1.09 8.33 -6.93
N GLU A 30 0.34 8.72 -7.96
CA GLU A 30 -1.00 9.28 -7.82
C GLU A 30 -2.00 8.29 -7.24
N GLU A 31 -1.72 7.00 -7.38
CA GLU A 31 -2.59 5.94 -6.88
C GLU A 31 -2.21 5.50 -5.47
N ILE A 32 -1.12 6.03 -4.93
CA ILE A 32 -0.62 5.68 -3.60
C ILE A 32 -0.81 6.87 -2.67
N ARG A 33 -1.51 6.65 -1.58
CA ARG A 33 -1.72 7.66 -0.54
C ARG A 33 -1.14 7.16 0.77
N VAL A 34 -0.22 7.95 1.33
CA VAL A 34 0.40 7.62 2.62
C VAL A 34 -0.12 8.60 3.66
N ASP A 35 -0.69 8.08 4.73
CA ASP A 35 -1.15 8.86 5.87
C ASP A 35 -0.27 8.52 7.07
N SER A 36 0.77 9.32 7.27
CA SER A 36 1.72 9.07 8.36
C SER A 36 1.13 9.33 9.74
N ASP A 37 0.12 10.16 9.85
CA ASP A 37 -0.52 10.43 11.14
C ASP A 37 -1.28 9.21 11.66
N ASN A 38 -1.83 8.41 10.75
CA ASN A 38 -2.60 7.22 11.08
C ASN A 38 -1.87 5.93 10.70
N PHE A 39 -0.63 6.01 10.25
CA PHE A 39 0.18 4.86 9.85
C PHE A 39 -0.48 4.00 8.78
N LYS A 40 -1.12 4.65 7.81
CA LYS A 40 -1.86 3.96 6.75
C LYS A 40 -1.27 4.21 5.37
N VAL A 41 -1.37 3.19 4.53
CA VAL A 41 -1.08 3.31 3.10
C VAL A 41 -2.33 2.86 2.36
N ARG A 42 -2.83 3.72 1.47
CA ARG A 42 -3.99 3.42 0.64
C ARG A 42 -3.55 3.37 -0.81
N VAL A 43 -3.93 2.31 -1.50
CA VAL A 43 -3.59 2.13 -2.91
C VAL A 43 -4.87 1.92 -3.69
N THR A 44 -5.06 2.71 -4.75
CA THR A 44 -6.19 2.57 -5.66
C THR A 44 -5.69 1.95 -6.95
N ILE A 45 -6.19 0.79 -7.31
CA ILE A 45 -5.67 0.01 -8.43
C ILE A 45 -6.82 -0.72 -9.14
N PRO A 46 -6.61 -1.19 -10.39
CA PRO A 46 -7.57 -2.06 -11.04
C PRO A 46 -7.74 -3.37 -10.26
N ASN A 47 -8.93 -3.94 -10.27
CA ASN A 47 -9.21 -5.20 -9.58
C ASN A 47 -8.23 -6.31 -9.94
N ALA A 48 -7.79 -6.36 -11.18
CA ALA A 48 -6.86 -7.38 -11.64
C ALA A 48 -5.50 -7.31 -10.92
N THR A 49 -5.13 -6.14 -10.42
CA THR A 49 -3.85 -5.91 -9.74
C THR A 49 -3.95 -6.05 -8.22
N LYS A 50 -5.16 -6.15 -7.70
CA LYS A 50 -5.40 -6.15 -6.24
C LYS A 50 -4.60 -7.21 -5.51
N ALA A 51 -4.60 -8.44 -6.01
CA ALA A 51 -3.90 -9.54 -5.35
C ALA A 51 -2.40 -9.28 -5.24
N GLU A 52 -1.80 -8.74 -6.30
CA GLU A 52 -0.38 -8.40 -6.31
C GLU A 52 -0.06 -7.32 -5.29
N VAL A 53 -0.89 -6.28 -5.22
CA VAL A 53 -0.70 -5.18 -4.28
C VAL A 53 -0.85 -5.67 -2.84
N VAL A 54 -1.85 -6.48 -2.56
CA VAL A 54 -2.06 -7.06 -1.22
C VAL A 54 -0.83 -7.88 -0.81
N GLU A 55 -0.26 -8.64 -1.73
CA GLU A 55 0.95 -9.42 -1.44
C GLU A 55 2.13 -8.52 -1.08
N ILE A 56 2.33 -7.44 -1.82
CA ILE A 56 3.38 -6.46 -1.53
C ILE A 56 3.18 -5.85 -0.15
N LEU A 57 1.96 -5.44 0.16
CA LEU A 57 1.65 -4.85 1.44
C LEU A 57 1.92 -5.81 2.59
N LYS A 58 1.60 -7.08 2.41
CA LYS A 58 1.81 -8.11 3.43
C LYS A 58 3.27 -8.42 3.69
N ARG A 59 4.15 -8.18 2.72
CA ARG A 59 5.60 -8.39 2.89
C ARG A 59 6.15 -7.52 4.01
N HIS A 60 5.56 -6.37 4.25
CA HIS A 60 6.03 -5.41 5.24
C HIS A 60 5.36 -5.59 6.60
N LYS A 61 4.67 -6.71 6.80
CA LYS A 61 4.03 -7.09 8.07
C LYS A 61 3.08 -6.02 8.60
N PRO A 62 2.01 -5.72 7.88
CA PRO A 62 1.04 -4.73 8.34
C PRO A 62 0.29 -5.23 9.58
N ALA A 63 -0.18 -4.28 10.38
CA ALA A 63 -1.06 -4.62 11.49
C ALA A 63 -2.41 -5.07 10.97
N GLU A 64 -2.89 -4.42 9.89
CA GLU A 64 -4.15 -4.76 9.25
C GLU A 64 -4.07 -4.47 7.74
N VAL A 65 -4.81 -5.24 6.95
CA VAL A 65 -5.01 -4.99 5.53
C VAL A 65 -6.51 -5.08 5.25
N HIS A 66 -7.03 -4.04 4.60
CA HIS A 66 -8.46 -3.97 4.26
C HIS A 66 -8.71 -3.83 2.77
#